data_5a721b472c873c77c783dd79be0a866a
#
_entry.id   5a721b472c873c77c783dd79be0a866a
#
_cell.length_a   1.000
_cell.length_b   1.000
_cell.length_c   1.000
_cell.angle_alpha   90.00
_cell.angle_beta   90.00
_cell.angle_gamma   90.00
#
_symmetry.space_group_name_H-M   'P 1'
#
loop_
_entity.id
_entity.type
_entity.pdbx_description
1 polymer ?
#
loop_
_entity_poly.entity_id
_entity_poly.type
_entity_poly.pdbx_seq_one_letter_code
_entity_poly.pdbx_strand_id
1 'polypeptide(L)'
;MTGINLKGMTNVEINKRAKLSQHLTSSSVATLGHSSELDGSRLSPHFTLGELTKTNVNLKNVPNEAQVENLKRLCGWLEMLRSEYNRRYGGLSPDPALSREGSRDQEEPIIINSGYRSEAVNKAVGGVAGSNHLTGCAVDIRVLGKEQAIRYACILLDIADESQEDFDELLIEQSAKSLWIHFAVRPFANRRRIRLMKG
;
A
#
# COMPACT_ATOMS: atom_id res chain seq x y z
N MET A 1 -3.98 33.86 10.71
CA MET A 1 -3.85 32.99 11.90
C MET A 1 -5.25 32.60 12.35
N THR A 2 -5.78 31.48 11.89
CA THR A 2 -7.07 30.95 12.35
C THR A 2 -6.79 29.55 12.90
N GLY A 3 -6.66 29.49 14.24
CA GLY A 3 -6.54 28.23 14.96
C GLY A 3 -7.85 27.45 14.87
N ILE A 4 -7.81 26.24 14.35
CA ILE A 4 -8.96 25.33 14.32
C ILE A 4 -9.15 24.78 15.74
N ASN A 5 -10.31 25.09 16.31
CA ASN A 5 -10.69 24.74 17.66
C ASN A 5 -11.14 23.26 17.71
N LEU A 6 -10.42 22.42 18.45
CA LEU A 6 -10.64 20.98 18.64
C LEU A 6 -11.95 20.61 19.41
N LYS A 7 -12.85 21.54 19.64
CA LYS A 7 -14.09 21.32 20.42
C LYS A 7 -15.31 20.81 19.62
N GLY A 8 -15.17 20.46 18.36
CA GLY A 8 -16.29 20.00 17.51
C GLY A 8 -16.24 18.56 17.02
N MET A 9 -15.26 17.76 17.44
CA MET A 9 -15.15 16.38 16.97
C MET A 9 -16.07 15.44 17.75
N THR A 10 -16.80 14.59 17.03
CA THR A 10 -17.66 13.57 17.64
C THR A 10 -16.83 12.44 18.25
N ASN A 11 -17.37 11.74 19.25
CA ASN A 11 -16.73 10.57 19.87
C ASN A 11 -16.39 9.46 18.86
N VAL A 12 -17.03 9.45 17.69
CA VAL A 12 -16.75 8.50 16.60
C VAL A 12 -15.43 8.84 15.90
N GLU A 13 -15.13 10.13 15.71
CA GLU A 13 -13.88 10.60 15.09
C GLU A 13 -12.68 10.42 16.02
N ILE A 14 -12.87 10.66 17.33
CA ILE A 14 -11.83 10.42 18.35
C ILE A 14 -11.50 8.92 18.45
N ASN A 15 -12.50 8.05 18.42
CA ASN A 15 -12.30 6.60 18.45
C ASN A 15 -11.68 6.05 17.15
N LYS A 16 -11.95 6.68 15.99
CA LYS A 16 -11.29 6.33 14.71
C LYS A 16 -9.79 6.65 14.76
N ARG A 17 -9.41 7.79 15.32
CA ARG A 17 -8.01 8.20 15.55
C ARG A 17 -7.28 7.28 16.53
N ALA A 18 -7.91 6.93 17.65
CA ALA A 18 -7.33 6.03 18.65
C ALA A 18 -7.10 4.61 18.08
N LYS A 19 -8.02 4.09 17.25
CA LYS A 19 -7.84 2.79 16.57
C LYS A 19 -6.71 2.79 15.56
N LEU A 20 -6.50 3.88 14.81
CA LEU A 20 -5.39 4.00 13.86
C LEU A 20 -4.04 3.94 14.59
N SER A 21 -3.92 4.65 15.73
CA SER A 21 -2.69 4.66 16.55
C SER A 21 -2.41 3.33 17.25
N GLN A 22 -3.45 2.58 17.64
CA GLN A 22 -3.29 1.29 18.35
C GLN A 22 -2.89 0.12 17.44
N HIS A 23 -3.15 0.18 16.13
CA HIS A 23 -2.67 -0.84 15.19
C HIS A 23 -1.17 -0.78 14.92
N LEU A 24 -0.50 0.31 15.32
CA LEU A 24 0.94 0.50 15.08
C LEU A 24 1.85 -0.01 16.23
N THR A 25 1.32 -0.51 17.34
CA THR A 25 2.14 -0.74 18.56
C THR A 25 2.11 -2.13 19.18
N SER A 26 1.57 -3.18 18.57
CA SER A 26 1.69 -4.53 19.15
C SER A 26 2.58 -5.44 18.31
N SER A 27 3.86 -5.49 18.68
CA SER A 27 4.84 -6.42 18.14
C SER A 27 5.06 -7.59 19.11
N SER A 28 4.87 -8.82 18.62
CA SER A 28 5.42 -10.03 19.24
C SER A 28 6.59 -10.49 18.37
N VAL A 29 7.79 -10.48 18.92
CA VAL A 29 9.01 -10.96 18.28
C VAL A 29 9.00 -12.47 18.27
N ALA A 30 8.89 -13.11 17.12
CA ALA A 30 9.16 -14.52 16.91
C ALA A 30 10.42 -14.66 16.04
N THR A 31 11.35 -15.46 16.49
CA THR A 31 12.65 -15.76 15.89
C THR A 31 12.47 -16.43 14.52
N LEU A 32 13.11 -15.91 13.49
CA LEU A 32 12.94 -16.28 12.08
C LEU A 32 13.67 -17.59 11.73
N GLY A 33 12.92 -18.63 11.43
CA GLY A 33 13.39 -19.87 10.82
C GLY A 33 12.98 -19.97 9.35
N HIS A 34 13.83 -20.56 8.53
CA HIS A 34 13.70 -21.04 7.13
C HIS A 34 12.74 -20.35 6.15
N SER A 35 13.21 -20.15 4.92
CA SER A 35 12.59 -19.35 3.85
C SER A 35 11.15 -19.75 3.41
N SER A 36 10.70 -20.95 3.69
CA SER A 36 9.33 -21.40 3.37
C SER A 36 8.27 -20.96 4.40
N GLU A 37 8.68 -20.73 5.65
CA GLU A 37 7.77 -20.24 6.71
C GLU A 37 7.51 -18.73 6.61
N LEU A 38 8.43 -17.99 5.98
CA LEU A 38 8.30 -16.53 5.78
C LEU A 38 7.24 -16.17 4.75
N ASP A 39 7.01 -17.03 3.76
CA ASP A 39 6.10 -16.74 2.63
C ASP A 39 4.63 -16.61 3.08
N GLY A 40 4.22 -17.37 4.10
CA GLY A 40 2.88 -17.30 4.70
C GLY A 40 2.73 -16.29 5.84
N SER A 41 3.80 -15.61 6.25
CA SER A 41 3.77 -14.67 7.38
C SER A 41 2.91 -13.44 7.04
N ARG A 42 1.87 -13.19 7.84
CA ARG A 42 0.99 -12.03 7.66
C ARG A 42 1.65 -10.75 8.18
N LEU A 43 1.65 -9.72 7.35
CA LEU A 43 2.04 -8.36 7.73
C LEU A 43 0.84 -7.55 8.22
N SER A 44 -0.35 -7.87 7.70
CA SER A 44 -1.63 -7.29 8.09
C SER A 44 -2.78 -8.28 7.77
N PRO A 45 -4.05 -7.98 8.08
CA PRO A 45 -5.17 -8.91 7.84
C PRO A 45 -5.27 -9.45 6.41
N HIS A 46 -4.89 -8.66 5.38
CA HIS A 46 -5.07 -9.06 3.98
C HIS A 46 -3.75 -9.13 3.19
N PHE A 47 -2.61 -8.79 3.79
CA PHE A 47 -1.32 -8.78 3.10
C PHE A 47 -0.29 -9.68 3.79
N THR A 48 0.45 -10.47 2.99
CA THR A 48 1.49 -11.38 3.45
C THR A 48 2.88 -10.88 3.07
N LEU A 49 3.90 -11.35 3.78
CA LEU A 49 5.29 -11.07 3.42
C LEU A 49 5.63 -11.61 2.03
N GLY A 50 5.12 -12.79 1.68
CA GLY A 50 5.32 -13.41 0.37
C GLY A 50 4.83 -12.52 -0.77
N GLU A 51 3.62 -11.92 -0.64
CA GLU A 51 3.11 -10.98 -1.65
C GLU A 51 4.00 -9.75 -1.79
N LEU A 52 4.44 -9.18 -0.66
CA LEU A 52 5.25 -7.97 -0.64
C LEU A 52 6.73 -8.19 -1.02
N THR A 53 7.18 -9.43 -1.14
CA THR A 53 8.55 -9.80 -1.55
C THR A 53 8.59 -10.60 -2.85
N LYS A 54 7.43 -10.84 -3.47
CA LYS A 54 7.34 -11.56 -4.74
C LYS A 54 8.14 -10.87 -5.84
N THR A 55 8.87 -11.67 -6.60
CA THR A 55 9.65 -11.22 -7.77
C THR A 55 9.59 -12.24 -8.90
N ASN A 56 9.66 -11.77 -10.14
CA ASN A 56 9.69 -12.62 -11.33
C ASN A 56 11.14 -12.95 -11.77
N VAL A 57 12.15 -12.40 -11.08
CA VAL A 57 13.55 -12.72 -11.35
C VAL A 57 14.03 -13.79 -10.35
N ASN A 58 14.83 -14.74 -10.82
CA ASN A 58 15.36 -15.82 -9.98
C ASN A 58 16.55 -15.33 -9.15
N LEU A 59 16.30 -14.40 -8.23
CA LEU A 59 17.27 -13.80 -7.32
C LEU A 59 16.70 -13.77 -5.90
N LYS A 60 17.59 -13.89 -4.90
CA LYS A 60 17.20 -13.81 -3.50
C LYS A 60 16.61 -12.44 -3.18
N ASN A 61 15.40 -12.42 -2.61
CA ASN A 61 14.64 -11.22 -2.28
C ASN A 61 14.09 -11.30 -0.85
N VAL A 62 14.98 -11.29 0.14
CA VAL A 62 14.64 -11.45 1.56
C VAL A 62 14.93 -10.14 2.29
N PRO A 63 13.90 -9.49 2.86
CA PRO A 63 14.07 -8.26 3.63
C PRO A 63 14.66 -8.55 5.02
N ASN A 64 15.34 -7.56 5.59
CA ASN A 64 15.73 -7.55 7.00
C ASN A 64 14.57 -7.03 7.89
N GLU A 65 14.74 -7.06 9.21
CA GLU A 65 13.72 -6.66 10.17
C GLU A 65 13.24 -5.21 9.96
N ALA A 66 14.15 -4.27 9.72
CA ALA A 66 13.79 -2.86 9.49
C ALA A 66 12.95 -2.68 8.21
N GLN A 67 13.27 -3.45 7.17
CA GLN A 67 12.50 -3.47 5.91
C GLN A 67 11.12 -4.11 6.12
N VAL A 68 11.03 -5.16 6.93
CA VAL A 68 9.74 -5.77 7.31
C VAL A 68 8.86 -4.78 8.08
N GLU A 69 9.41 -4.01 9.02
CA GLU A 69 8.66 -2.97 9.74
C GLU A 69 8.18 -1.85 8.79
N ASN A 70 8.97 -1.49 7.80
CA ASN A 70 8.53 -0.55 6.76
C ASN A 70 7.39 -1.14 5.91
N LEU A 71 7.47 -2.42 5.55
CA LEU A 71 6.39 -3.12 4.83
C LEU A 71 5.11 -3.18 5.67
N LYS A 72 5.19 -3.42 6.98
CA LYS A 72 4.01 -3.39 7.86
C LYS A 72 3.34 -2.01 7.89
N ARG A 73 4.13 -0.92 7.97
CA ARG A 73 3.60 0.45 7.88
C ARG A 73 2.86 0.66 6.57
N LEU A 74 3.45 0.22 5.47
CA LEU A 74 2.88 0.32 4.14
C LEU A 74 1.57 -0.49 4.03
N CYS A 75 1.53 -1.71 4.62
CA CYS A 75 0.31 -2.50 4.68
C CYS A 75 -0.82 -1.80 5.43
N GLY A 76 -0.54 -0.98 6.45
CA GLY A 76 -1.56 -0.16 7.10
C GLY A 76 -2.29 0.77 6.11
N TRP A 77 -1.57 1.43 5.22
CA TRP A 77 -2.15 2.25 4.16
C TRP A 77 -2.92 1.43 3.12
N LEU A 78 -2.41 0.25 2.77
CA LEU A 78 -3.08 -0.65 1.83
C LEU A 78 -4.40 -1.20 2.40
N GLU A 79 -4.46 -1.49 3.71
CA GLU A 79 -5.71 -1.89 4.37
C GLU A 79 -6.76 -0.77 4.36
N MET A 80 -6.34 0.47 4.60
CA MET A 80 -7.22 1.64 4.51
C MET A 80 -7.70 1.85 3.07
N LEU A 81 -6.80 1.77 2.08
CA LEU A 81 -7.16 1.84 0.67
C LEU A 81 -8.18 0.76 0.30
N ARG A 82 -7.93 -0.50 0.72
CA ARG A 82 -8.82 -1.63 0.46
C ARG A 82 -10.21 -1.40 1.07
N SER A 83 -10.26 -1.02 2.33
CA SER A 83 -11.51 -0.76 3.05
C SER A 83 -12.31 0.37 2.41
N GLU A 84 -11.67 1.51 2.12
CA GLU A 84 -12.33 2.68 1.53
C GLU A 84 -12.76 2.43 0.08
N TYR A 85 -11.95 1.72 -0.71
CA TYR A 85 -12.32 1.37 -2.07
C TYR A 85 -13.55 0.47 -2.09
N ASN A 86 -13.57 -0.59 -1.29
CA ASN A 86 -14.72 -1.50 -1.20
C ASN A 86 -15.96 -0.79 -0.64
N ARG A 87 -15.81 0.10 0.34
CA ARG A 87 -16.92 0.91 0.85
C ARG A 87 -17.52 1.84 -0.19
N ARG A 88 -16.69 2.47 -1.04
CA ARG A 88 -17.14 3.45 -2.05
C ARG A 88 -17.61 2.79 -3.35
N TYR A 89 -16.96 1.70 -3.76
CA TYR A 89 -17.08 1.10 -5.09
C TYR A 89 -17.30 -0.42 -5.08
N GLY A 90 -17.38 -1.04 -3.90
CA GLY A 90 -17.62 -2.49 -3.77
C GLY A 90 -18.86 -2.93 -4.54
N GLY A 91 -18.72 -3.97 -5.36
CA GLY A 91 -19.77 -4.44 -6.26
C GLY A 91 -19.91 -3.66 -7.58
N LEU A 92 -19.12 -2.59 -7.77
CA LEU A 92 -19.00 -1.87 -9.05
C LEU A 92 -17.68 -2.27 -9.71
N SER A 93 -17.56 -3.51 -10.18
CA SER A 93 -16.39 -3.90 -10.97
C SER A 93 -16.27 -3.02 -12.20
N PRO A 94 -15.08 -2.45 -12.52
CA PRO A 94 -14.85 -1.76 -13.78
C PRO A 94 -14.99 -2.68 -15.00
N ASP A 95 -14.95 -4.00 -14.78
CA ASP A 95 -15.23 -5.02 -15.80
C ASP A 95 -16.71 -5.44 -15.70
N PRO A 96 -17.57 -5.07 -16.70
CA PRO A 96 -18.98 -5.47 -16.72
C PRO A 96 -19.19 -6.98 -16.70
N ALA A 97 -18.21 -7.77 -17.17
CA ALA A 97 -18.26 -9.23 -17.15
C ALA A 97 -18.11 -9.81 -15.73
N LEU A 98 -17.52 -9.05 -14.80
CA LEU A 98 -17.36 -9.40 -13.39
C LEU A 98 -18.42 -8.76 -12.50
N SER A 99 -19.20 -7.82 -13.01
CA SER A 99 -20.36 -7.22 -12.34
C SER A 99 -21.53 -8.20 -12.36
N ARG A 100 -21.48 -9.24 -11.52
CA ARG A 100 -22.64 -10.13 -11.34
C ARG A 100 -23.65 -9.41 -10.47
N GLU A 101 -24.87 -9.22 -11.00
CA GLU A 101 -26.03 -8.87 -10.17
C GLU A 101 -26.13 -9.86 -9.00
N GLY A 102 -26.00 -9.38 -7.79
CA GLY A 102 -26.02 -10.17 -6.55
C GLY A 102 -24.69 -10.30 -5.80
N SER A 103 -23.56 -9.83 -6.35
CA SER A 103 -22.23 -9.97 -5.73
C SER A 103 -21.80 -8.73 -4.92
N ARG A 104 -22.73 -8.07 -4.20
CA ARG A 104 -22.43 -6.94 -3.31
C ARG A 104 -21.56 -7.31 -2.09
N ASP A 105 -21.36 -8.61 -1.85
CA ASP A 105 -20.66 -9.13 -0.67
C ASP A 105 -19.22 -9.58 -0.96
N GLN A 106 -18.73 -9.46 -2.21
CA GLN A 106 -17.33 -9.80 -2.52
C GLN A 106 -16.47 -8.54 -2.52
N GLU A 107 -15.64 -8.43 -1.49
CA GLU A 107 -14.64 -7.38 -1.41
C GLU A 107 -13.56 -7.58 -2.48
N GLU A 108 -13.25 -6.51 -3.22
CA GLU A 108 -12.17 -6.52 -4.21
C GLU A 108 -10.80 -6.46 -3.50
N PRO A 109 -9.87 -7.36 -3.85
CA PRO A 109 -8.53 -7.32 -3.29
C PRO A 109 -7.69 -6.19 -3.92
N ILE A 110 -6.81 -5.61 -3.15
CA ILE A 110 -5.72 -4.78 -3.68
C ILE A 110 -4.59 -5.70 -4.10
N ILE A 111 -4.24 -5.71 -5.38
CA ILE A 111 -3.23 -6.60 -5.96
C ILE A 111 -1.88 -5.89 -6.02
N ILE A 112 -0.86 -6.51 -5.45
CA ILE A 112 0.51 -5.99 -5.43
C ILE A 112 1.32 -6.63 -6.57
N ASN A 113 1.85 -5.80 -7.45
CA ASN A 113 2.75 -6.23 -8.51
C ASN A 113 4.20 -6.36 -8.01
N SER A 114 4.61 -5.47 -7.10
CA SER A 114 5.96 -5.44 -6.54
C SER A 114 5.95 -4.70 -5.20
N GLY A 115 6.63 -5.22 -4.21
CA GLY A 115 6.89 -4.57 -2.93
C GLY A 115 8.39 -4.39 -2.70
N TYR A 116 8.95 -5.02 -1.66
CA TYR A 116 10.38 -4.99 -1.40
C TYR A 116 11.19 -5.56 -2.57
N ARG A 117 12.32 -4.92 -2.86
CA ARG A 117 13.34 -5.39 -3.82
C ARG A 117 14.72 -5.35 -3.18
N SER A 118 15.42 -6.47 -3.14
CA SER A 118 16.85 -6.48 -2.83
C SER A 118 17.62 -5.68 -3.90
N GLU A 119 18.84 -5.25 -3.61
CA GLU A 119 19.67 -4.51 -4.57
C GLU A 119 19.84 -5.28 -5.90
N ALA A 120 20.04 -6.60 -5.80
CA ALA A 120 20.18 -7.47 -6.97
C ALA A 120 18.89 -7.51 -7.81
N VAL A 121 17.72 -7.64 -7.16
CA VAL A 121 16.42 -7.62 -7.83
C VAL A 121 16.17 -6.24 -8.44
N ASN A 122 16.40 -5.16 -7.69
CA ASN A 122 16.18 -3.79 -8.17
C ASN A 122 17.03 -3.50 -9.42
N LYS A 123 18.30 -3.91 -9.41
CA LYS A 123 19.18 -3.77 -10.57
C LYS A 123 18.69 -4.59 -11.76
N ALA A 124 18.25 -5.83 -11.53
CA ALA A 124 17.79 -6.73 -12.59
C ALA A 124 16.53 -6.23 -13.29
N VAL A 125 15.66 -5.51 -12.59
CA VAL A 125 14.42 -4.91 -13.15
C VAL A 125 14.61 -3.47 -13.63
N GLY A 126 15.83 -2.93 -13.62
CA GLY A 126 16.14 -1.58 -14.07
C GLY A 126 15.72 -0.47 -13.10
N GLY A 127 15.53 -0.79 -11.82
CA GLY A 127 15.16 0.19 -10.79
C GLY A 127 16.31 1.15 -10.45
N VAL A 128 15.95 2.36 -10.03
CA VAL A 128 16.92 3.40 -9.62
C VAL A 128 17.61 3.05 -8.30
N ALA A 129 18.85 3.50 -8.11
CA ALA A 129 19.65 3.21 -6.90
C ALA A 129 19.04 3.75 -5.60
N GLY A 130 18.25 4.84 -5.66
CA GLY A 130 17.57 5.44 -4.51
C GLY A 130 16.10 5.02 -4.36
N SER A 131 15.72 3.87 -4.92
CA SER A 131 14.34 3.39 -4.92
C SER A 131 13.82 3.08 -3.51
N ASN A 132 12.62 3.55 -3.19
CA ASN A 132 11.92 3.23 -1.94
C ASN A 132 11.61 1.72 -1.79
N HIS A 133 11.61 0.95 -2.88
CA HIS A 133 11.48 -0.51 -2.84
C HIS A 133 12.65 -1.19 -2.11
N LEU A 134 13.86 -0.64 -2.20
CA LEU A 134 15.06 -1.17 -1.53
C LEU A 134 14.95 -1.17 0.00
N THR A 135 14.16 -0.26 0.53
CA THR A 135 13.97 -0.10 1.97
C THR A 135 12.67 -0.69 2.49
N GLY A 136 11.87 -1.34 1.62
CA GLY A 136 10.53 -1.81 1.96
C GLY A 136 9.49 -0.70 2.16
N CYS A 137 9.78 0.50 1.65
CA CYS A 137 8.92 1.68 1.80
C CYS A 137 8.01 1.93 0.59
N ALA A 138 8.01 1.06 -0.42
CA ALA A 138 7.19 1.25 -1.61
C ALA A 138 6.52 -0.04 -2.09
N VAL A 139 5.37 0.14 -2.75
CA VAL A 139 4.68 -0.89 -3.52
C VAL A 139 4.26 -0.35 -4.88
N ASP A 140 4.21 -1.26 -5.85
CA ASP A 140 3.55 -1.07 -7.14
C ASP A 140 2.19 -1.78 -7.09
N ILE A 141 1.11 -1.02 -7.10
CA ILE A 141 -0.28 -1.51 -7.00
C ILE A 141 -0.82 -1.70 -8.41
N ARG A 142 -1.33 -2.89 -8.71
CA ARG A 142 -1.99 -3.19 -9.97
C ARG A 142 -3.30 -2.41 -10.06
N VAL A 143 -3.60 -1.88 -11.27
CA VAL A 143 -4.88 -1.30 -11.61
C VAL A 143 -5.39 -1.84 -12.94
N LEU A 144 -6.70 -1.97 -13.08
CA LEU A 144 -7.37 -2.48 -14.29
C LEU A 144 -7.52 -1.41 -15.37
N GLY A 145 -7.31 -0.13 -15.02
CA GLY A 145 -7.43 0.98 -15.95
C GLY A 145 -7.30 2.34 -15.28
N LYS A 146 -7.43 3.39 -16.08
CA LYS A 146 -7.25 4.77 -15.60
C LYS A 146 -8.24 5.17 -14.51
N GLU A 147 -9.48 4.72 -14.62
CA GLU A 147 -10.52 5.04 -13.64
C GLU A 147 -10.15 4.48 -12.26
N GLN A 148 -9.77 3.20 -12.17
CA GLN A 148 -9.35 2.61 -10.91
C GLN A 148 -8.08 3.27 -10.36
N ALA A 149 -7.12 3.63 -11.23
CA ALA A 149 -5.93 4.37 -10.80
C ALA A 149 -6.29 5.72 -10.17
N ILE A 150 -7.21 6.46 -10.78
CA ILE A 150 -7.69 7.75 -10.23
C ILE A 150 -8.42 7.52 -8.91
N ARG A 151 -9.32 6.53 -8.83
CA ARG A 151 -10.04 6.20 -7.58
C ARG A 151 -9.09 5.86 -6.44
N TYR A 152 -8.08 5.01 -6.68
CA TYR A 152 -7.06 4.67 -5.68
C TYR A 152 -6.25 5.90 -5.26
N ALA A 153 -5.83 6.73 -6.21
CA ALA A 153 -5.08 7.95 -5.92
C ALA A 153 -5.90 8.92 -5.06
N CYS A 154 -7.18 9.16 -5.40
CA CYS A 154 -8.07 10.00 -4.61
C CYS A 154 -8.24 9.46 -3.18
N ILE A 155 -8.46 8.15 -3.01
CA ILE A 155 -8.60 7.54 -1.69
C ILE A 155 -7.31 7.70 -0.86
N LEU A 156 -6.14 7.48 -1.45
CA LEU A 156 -4.87 7.65 -0.75
C LEU A 156 -4.63 9.10 -0.34
N LEU A 157 -5.07 10.07 -1.14
CA LEU A 157 -5.04 11.49 -0.77
C LEU A 157 -6.02 11.81 0.37
N ASP A 158 -7.25 11.30 0.29
CA ASP A 158 -8.24 11.46 1.36
C ASP A 158 -7.72 10.87 2.68
N ILE A 159 -7.10 9.67 2.64
CA ILE A 159 -6.49 9.04 3.82
C ILE A 159 -5.40 9.93 4.41
N ALA A 160 -4.50 10.48 3.57
CA ALA A 160 -3.45 11.37 4.03
C ALA A 160 -4.01 12.64 4.69
N ASP A 161 -5.02 13.25 4.08
CA ASP A 161 -5.62 14.48 4.58
C ASP A 161 -6.45 14.25 5.86
N GLU A 162 -7.18 13.15 5.95
CA GLU A 162 -7.98 12.80 7.12
C GLU A 162 -7.12 12.36 8.32
N SER A 163 -6.05 11.57 8.08
CA SER A 163 -5.14 11.09 9.13
C SER A 163 -4.11 12.13 9.54
N GLN A 164 -3.86 13.13 8.69
CA GLN A 164 -2.73 14.07 8.79
C GLN A 164 -1.35 13.37 8.77
N GLU A 165 -1.30 12.18 8.20
CA GLU A 165 -0.06 11.46 7.90
C GLU A 165 0.32 11.67 6.44
N ASP A 166 1.61 11.87 6.17
CA ASP A 166 2.09 12.04 4.81
C ASP A 166 2.67 10.75 4.23
N PHE A 167 2.56 10.64 2.92
CA PHE A 167 3.27 9.65 2.11
C PHE A 167 4.47 10.29 1.39
N ASP A 168 5.42 9.47 0.95
CA ASP A 168 6.57 9.94 0.20
C ASP A 168 6.27 10.17 -1.28
N GLU A 169 5.70 9.15 -1.93
CA GLU A 169 5.39 9.18 -3.38
C GLU A 169 4.04 8.54 -3.67
N LEU A 170 3.26 9.20 -4.52
CA LEU A 170 2.05 8.69 -5.16
C LEU A 170 2.19 8.96 -6.65
N LEU A 171 2.62 7.95 -7.41
CA LEU A 171 2.89 8.08 -8.83
C LEU A 171 1.92 7.19 -9.60
N ILE A 172 1.22 7.76 -10.59
CA ILE A 172 0.50 6.97 -11.59
C ILE A 172 1.46 6.77 -12.75
N GLU A 173 1.93 5.54 -12.92
CA GLU A 173 2.94 5.18 -13.91
C GLU A 173 2.33 4.38 -15.05
N GLN A 174 2.65 4.76 -16.28
CA GLN A 174 2.16 4.11 -17.48
C GLN A 174 3.31 3.74 -18.41
N SER A 175 3.39 2.46 -18.76
CA SER A 175 4.19 1.96 -19.89
C SER A 175 3.31 1.76 -21.14
N ALA A 176 3.91 1.32 -22.24
CA ALA A 176 3.14 0.98 -23.44
C ALA A 176 2.09 -0.13 -23.21
N LYS A 177 2.27 -0.99 -22.20
CA LYS A 177 1.45 -2.20 -21.99
C LYS A 177 0.75 -2.26 -20.63
N SER A 178 1.11 -1.40 -19.68
CA SER A 178 0.61 -1.50 -18.30
C SER A 178 0.49 -0.14 -17.63
N LEU A 179 -0.43 -0.09 -16.67
CA LEU A 179 -0.67 1.04 -15.78
C LEU A 179 -0.63 0.52 -14.34
N TRP A 180 0.00 1.25 -13.45
CA TRP A 180 0.05 0.91 -12.03
C TRP A 180 0.19 2.17 -11.18
N ILE A 181 -0.03 2.03 -9.89
CA ILE A 181 0.28 3.07 -8.91
C ILE A 181 1.54 2.65 -8.16
N HIS A 182 2.57 3.47 -8.24
CA HIS A 182 3.67 3.42 -7.29
C HIS A 182 3.31 4.26 -6.06
N PHE A 183 3.26 3.62 -4.89
CA PHE A 183 2.96 4.28 -3.63
C PHE A 183 4.07 4.02 -2.62
N ALA A 184 4.56 5.07 -1.97
CA ALA A 184 5.64 4.96 -1.01
C ALA A 184 5.35 5.73 0.27
N VAL A 185 5.65 5.10 1.42
CA VAL A 185 5.57 5.71 2.76
C VAL A 185 6.84 5.40 3.53
N ARG A 186 7.60 6.43 3.87
CA ARG A 186 8.81 6.32 4.67
C ARG A 186 8.50 6.52 6.16
N PRO A 187 9.36 6.06 7.08
CA PRO A 187 9.16 6.28 8.50
C PRO A 187 9.24 7.78 8.90
N PHE A 188 9.93 8.59 8.10
CA PHE A 188 10.09 10.03 8.30
C PHE A 188 10.45 10.73 6.99
N ALA A 189 10.33 12.07 6.97
CA ALA A 189 10.68 12.94 5.84
C ALA A 189 9.98 12.54 4.53
N ASN A 190 8.69 12.24 4.62
CA ASN A 190 7.83 12.02 3.47
C ASN A 190 7.67 13.33 2.68
N ARG A 191 7.76 13.25 1.34
CA ARG A 191 7.83 14.41 0.45
C ARG A 191 6.50 14.81 -0.16
N ARG A 192 5.46 14.00 0.00
CA ARG A 192 4.13 14.16 -0.64
C ARG A 192 4.23 14.42 -2.14
N ARG A 193 5.09 13.65 -2.82
CA ARG A 193 5.32 13.78 -4.25
C ARG A 193 4.22 13.08 -5.05
N ILE A 194 3.48 13.84 -5.85
CA ILE A 194 2.40 13.32 -6.71
C ILE A 194 2.80 13.57 -8.17
N ARG A 195 2.75 12.52 -9.03
CA ARG A 195 3.09 12.65 -10.45
C ARG A 195 2.31 11.67 -11.33
N LEU A 196 2.10 12.08 -12.58
CA LEU A 196 1.72 11.21 -13.68
C LEU A 196 2.98 10.97 -14.51
N MET A 197 3.38 9.72 -14.68
CA MET A 197 4.61 9.35 -15.37
C MET A 197 4.27 8.48 -16.59
N LYS A 198 4.81 8.87 -17.77
CA LYS A 198 4.85 8.03 -18.97
C LYS A 198 6.25 7.50 -19.12
N GLY A 199 6.39 6.18 -19.20
CA GLY A 199 7.62 5.50 -19.60
C GLY A 199 7.63 5.24 -21.10
#